data_616203600cab2a895195ad8696f895ca
#
_entry.id   616203600cab2a895195ad8696f895ca
#
_cell.length_a   1.000
_cell.length_b   1.000
_cell.length_c   1.000
_cell.angle_alpha   90.00
_cell.angle_beta   90.00
_cell.angle_gamma   90.00
#
_symmetry.space_group_name_H-M   'P 1'
#
loop_
_entity.id
_entity.type
_entity.pdbx_description
1 polymer ?
#
loop_
_entity_poly.entity_id
_entity_poly.type
_entity_poly.pdbx_seq_one_letter_code
_entity_poly.pdbx_strand_id
1 'polypeptide(L)'
;QILVEDIVDDFDKLISRQRKDKNEKLFFIPAQRVLTLGKGWPRPFTDYSPGDPFVVRQFSDHLRLLMEKGFGESDKLFPRTGRLKTEIRDLLQETVFPSFGLEIDKQHGPQKRLILRTEGQSLPFMVWSAGQREFVPLLLGAYWLLPGAGATRREPIEWVVIEELEMGLHPKAVSAALLLVLDLLWRGYRVCLSTHSTHVLDVVWAMKAIQDQNAPATKLLDIFDAKATQQMRSMIEIAAHKSAKVYYFDPKTGETKDISSLDPGADSEGESGWGG
;
A
#
# COMPACT_ATOMS: atom_id res chain seq x y z
N GLN A 1 10.50 -12.91 -3.70
CA GLN A 1 9.11 -12.77 -3.24
C GLN A 1 9.04 -13.17 -1.78
N ILE A 2 8.58 -12.30 -0.89
CA ILE A 2 8.62 -12.46 0.56
C ILE A 2 7.22 -12.53 1.10
N LEU A 3 6.88 -13.57 1.84
CA LEU A 3 5.57 -13.83 2.44
C LEU A 3 5.73 -14.27 3.90
N VAL A 4 4.74 -14.10 4.76
CA VAL A 4 4.80 -14.32 6.21
C VAL A 4 4.03 -15.59 6.62
N GLU A 5 4.62 -16.60 7.31
CA GLU A 5 4.17 -18.01 7.43
C GLU A 5 3.01 -18.31 8.41
N ASP A 6 2.93 -17.64 9.54
CA ASP A 6 1.71 -17.67 10.36
C ASP A 6 0.49 -17.15 9.60
N ILE A 7 0.75 -16.58 8.40
CA ILE A 7 -0.22 -16.07 7.46
C ILE A 7 -0.72 -17.18 6.52
N VAL A 8 0.09 -18.15 6.10
CA VAL A 8 -0.36 -19.12 5.08
C VAL A 8 -1.46 -20.04 5.66
N ASP A 9 -1.26 -20.60 6.84
CA ASP A 9 -2.28 -21.41 7.50
C ASP A 9 -3.49 -20.59 7.95
N ASP A 10 -3.28 -19.37 8.45
CA ASP A 10 -4.37 -18.45 8.78
C ASP A 10 -5.01 -17.86 7.52
N PHE A 11 -4.26 -17.68 6.43
CA PHE A 11 -4.73 -17.18 5.15
C PHE A 11 -5.63 -18.20 4.46
N ASP A 12 -5.25 -19.47 4.40
CA ASP A 12 -6.09 -20.54 3.86
C ASP A 12 -7.35 -20.76 4.72
N LYS A 13 -7.23 -20.66 6.04
CA LYS A 13 -8.39 -20.66 6.95
C LYS A 13 -9.28 -19.43 6.74
N LEU A 14 -8.69 -18.27 6.47
CA LEU A 14 -9.42 -17.03 6.22
C LEU A 14 -10.15 -17.07 4.88
N ILE A 15 -9.50 -17.50 3.80
CA ILE A 15 -10.13 -17.69 2.49
C ILE A 15 -11.26 -18.72 2.58
N SER A 16 -11.04 -19.81 3.34
CA SER A 16 -12.05 -20.84 3.56
C SER A 16 -13.24 -20.33 4.38
N ARG A 17 -13.01 -19.42 5.33
CA ARG A 17 -14.05 -18.77 6.14
C ARG A 17 -14.79 -17.69 5.37
N GLN A 18 -14.12 -16.90 4.50
CA GLN A 18 -14.77 -15.89 3.65
C GLN A 18 -15.81 -16.50 2.70
N ARG A 19 -15.65 -17.75 2.26
CA ARG A 19 -16.68 -18.45 1.48
C ARG A 19 -17.96 -18.71 2.26
N LYS A 20 -17.90 -18.69 3.61
CA LYS A 20 -19.05 -18.93 4.50
C LYS A 20 -19.62 -17.66 5.13
N ASP A 21 -18.77 -16.66 5.37
CA ASP A 21 -19.16 -15.38 5.99
C ASP A 21 -19.33 -14.31 4.91
N LYS A 22 -20.47 -13.62 4.92
CA LYS A 22 -20.74 -12.49 4.00
C LYS A 22 -19.88 -11.25 4.32
N ASN A 23 -19.03 -11.29 5.34
CA ASN A 23 -18.18 -10.18 5.77
C ASN A 23 -16.77 -10.37 5.23
N GLU A 24 -16.37 -9.46 4.37
CA GLU A 24 -15.04 -9.45 3.76
C GLU A 24 -13.99 -8.97 4.76
N LYS A 25 -13.17 -9.90 5.27
CA LYS A 25 -12.11 -9.60 6.25
C LYS A 25 -10.75 -9.29 5.62
N LEU A 26 -10.61 -9.56 4.34
CA LEU A 26 -9.38 -9.42 3.56
C LEU A 26 -9.55 -8.34 2.48
N PHE A 27 -8.59 -7.43 2.41
CA PHE A 27 -8.47 -6.47 1.31
C PHE A 27 -7.17 -6.70 0.56
N PHE A 28 -7.28 -6.87 -0.75
CA PHE A 28 -6.16 -7.21 -1.61
C PHE A 28 -5.84 -6.06 -2.58
N ILE A 29 -4.58 -5.61 -2.60
CA ILE A 29 -4.05 -4.64 -3.56
C ILE A 29 -3.09 -5.39 -4.48
N PRO A 30 -3.51 -5.75 -5.72
CA PRO A 30 -2.72 -6.59 -6.61
C PRO A 30 -1.53 -5.85 -7.23
N ALA A 31 -0.53 -6.61 -7.69
CA ALA A 31 0.58 -6.07 -8.48
C ALA A 31 0.06 -5.42 -9.78
N GLN A 32 -0.91 -6.06 -10.44
CA GLN A 32 -1.51 -5.55 -11.69
C GLN A 32 -2.54 -4.43 -11.46
N ARG A 33 -2.41 -3.66 -10.39
CA ARG A 33 -3.37 -2.61 -9.98
C ARG A 33 -3.61 -1.53 -11.02
N VAL A 34 -2.65 -1.25 -11.90
CA VAL A 34 -2.83 -0.30 -13.01
C VAL A 34 -3.95 -0.72 -13.97
N LEU A 35 -4.18 -2.03 -14.14
CA LEU A 35 -5.23 -2.57 -15.00
C LEU A 35 -6.65 -2.27 -14.48
N THR A 36 -6.76 -1.86 -13.22
CA THR A 36 -8.05 -1.49 -12.62
C THR A 36 -8.58 -0.15 -13.12
N LEU A 37 -7.71 0.69 -13.70
CA LEU A 37 -8.08 2.00 -14.23
C LEU A 37 -8.15 1.98 -15.77
N GLY A 38 -9.33 1.69 -16.31
CA GLY A 38 -9.58 1.83 -17.75
C GLY A 38 -9.79 3.30 -18.13
N LYS A 39 -8.95 3.85 -18.99
CA LYS A 39 -9.03 5.28 -19.42
C LYS A 39 -9.09 6.29 -18.28
N GLY A 40 -8.50 5.94 -17.11
CA GLY A 40 -8.48 6.80 -15.94
C GLY A 40 -9.72 6.72 -15.04
N TRP A 41 -10.51 5.65 -15.14
CA TRP A 41 -11.63 5.38 -14.24
C TRP A 41 -11.66 3.89 -13.85
N PRO A 42 -12.05 3.55 -12.61
CA PRO A 42 -12.14 2.15 -12.20
C PRO A 42 -13.10 1.36 -13.10
N ARG A 43 -12.58 0.26 -13.66
CA ARG A 43 -13.35 -0.60 -14.56
C ARG A 43 -14.46 -1.32 -13.78
N PRO A 44 -15.69 -1.39 -14.30
CA PRO A 44 -16.74 -2.22 -13.72
C PRO A 44 -16.32 -3.70 -13.69
N PHE A 45 -16.79 -4.45 -12.71
CA PHE A 45 -16.52 -5.88 -12.61
C PHE A 45 -16.90 -6.67 -13.87
N THR A 46 -17.93 -6.22 -14.58
CA THR A 46 -18.43 -6.82 -15.81
C THR A 46 -17.54 -6.61 -17.04
N ASP A 47 -16.64 -5.63 -17.00
CA ASP A 47 -15.75 -5.30 -18.12
C ASP A 47 -14.50 -6.21 -18.19
N TYR A 48 -14.36 -7.12 -17.24
CA TYR A 48 -13.27 -8.06 -17.16
C TYR A 48 -13.62 -9.38 -17.83
N SER A 49 -12.62 -10.00 -18.47
CA SER A 49 -12.75 -11.35 -19.04
C SER A 49 -12.78 -12.42 -17.94
N PRO A 50 -13.38 -13.59 -18.16
CA PRO A 50 -13.36 -14.68 -17.20
C PRO A 50 -11.97 -15.14 -16.77
N GLY A 51 -10.94 -14.94 -17.61
CA GLY A 51 -9.54 -15.25 -17.32
C GLY A 51 -8.80 -14.18 -16.52
N ASP A 52 -9.39 -12.99 -16.32
CA ASP A 52 -8.74 -11.95 -15.52
C ASP A 52 -8.75 -12.34 -14.02
N PRO A 53 -7.67 -12.08 -13.27
CA PRO A 53 -7.60 -12.46 -11.86
C PRO A 53 -8.75 -11.85 -11.04
N PHE A 54 -9.39 -12.69 -10.22
CA PHE A 54 -10.51 -12.27 -9.38
C PHE A 54 -10.15 -11.08 -8.49
N VAL A 55 -8.94 -11.09 -7.89
CA VAL A 55 -8.47 -10.03 -7.00
C VAL A 55 -8.36 -8.67 -7.69
N VAL A 56 -7.98 -8.63 -8.98
CA VAL A 56 -7.93 -7.40 -9.79
C VAL A 56 -9.34 -6.85 -10.00
N ARG A 57 -10.28 -7.73 -10.34
CA ARG A 57 -11.69 -7.36 -10.55
C ARG A 57 -12.33 -6.82 -9.26
N GLN A 58 -12.11 -7.52 -8.15
CA GLN A 58 -12.61 -7.15 -6.82
C GLN A 58 -12.00 -5.81 -6.37
N PHE A 59 -10.70 -5.64 -6.51
CA PHE A 59 -10.03 -4.38 -6.18
C PHE A 59 -10.58 -3.22 -7.01
N SER A 60 -10.78 -3.41 -8.31
CA SER A 60 -11.40 -2.41 -9.18
C SER A 60 -12.79 -2.00 -8.71
N ASP A 61 -13.61 -2.95 -8.26
CA ASP A 61 -14.97 -2.66 -7.76
C ASP A 61 -14.93 -1.86 -6.45
N HIS A 62 -14.01 -2.17 -5.54
CA HIS A 62 -13.78 -1.35 -4.35
C HIS A 62 -13.39 0.10 -4.71
N LEU A 63 -12.48 0.27 -5.69
CA LEU A 63 -12.11 1.60 -6.16
C LEU A 63 -13.30 2.34 -6.75
N ARG A 64 -14.14 1.65 -7.53
CA ARG A 64 -15.34 2.22 -8.12
C ARG A 64 -16.31 2.70 -7.04
N LEU A 65 -16.59 1.85 -6.04
CA LEU A 65 -17.44 2.22 -4.90
C LEU A 65 -16.90 3.41 -4.11
N LEU A 66 -15.57 3.46 -3.91
CA LEU A 66 -14.90 4.60 -3.28
C LEU A 66 -15.12 5.88 -4.09
N MET A 67 -14.90 5.81 -5.41
CA MET A 67 -15.02 6.96 -6.30
C MET A 67 -16.45 7.47 -6.43
N GLU A 68 -17.45 6.59 -6.31
CA GLU A 68 -18.85 6.95 -6.38
C GLU A 68 -19.39 7.54 -5.07
N LYS A 69 -18.95 7.01 -3.91
CA LYS A 69 -19.56 7.30 -2.60
C LYS A 69 -18.59 7.88 -1.57
N GLY A 70 -17.29 7.66 -1.75
CA GLY A 70 -16.30 7.89 -0.69
C GLY A 70 -15.80 9.33 -0.57
N PHE A 71 -16.02 10.17 -1.59
CA PHE A 71 -15.48 11.53 -1.64
C PHE A 71 -16.56 12.63 -1.57
N GLY A 72 -17.83 12.27 -1.52
CA GLY A 72 -18.94 13.22 -1.54
C GLY A 72 -18.94 14.06 -2.81
N GLU A 73 -19.19 15.37 -2.68
CA GLU A 73 -19.21 16.30 -3.82
C GLU A 73 -17.83 16.79 -4.25
N SER A 74 -16.78 16.51 -3.47
CA SER A 74 -15.43 17.01 -3.75
C SER A 74 -14.78 16.28 -4.92
N ASP A 75 -14.34 17.03 -5.90
CA ASP A 75 -13.58 16.51 -7.04
C ASP A 75 -12.07 16.35 -6.73
N LYS A 76 -11.57 16.99 -5.69
CA LYS A 76 -10.17 16.89 -5.25
C LYS A 76 -9.94 15.63 -4.44
N LEU A 77 -9.08 14.75 -4.95
CA LEU A 77 -8.70 13.49 -4.30
C LEU A 77 -7.37 13.60 -3.57
N PHE A 78 -6.41 14.31 -4.16
CA PHE A 78 -5.10 14.55 -3.55
C PHE A 78 -4.53 15.91 -3.98
N PRO A 79 -3.90 16.68 -3.08
CA PRO A 79 -3.81 16.43 -1.64
C PRO A 79 -5.18 16.61 -0.94
N ARG A 80 -5.51 15.69 -0.04
CA ARG A 80 -6.76 15.73 0.72
C ARG A 80 -6.47 15.63 2.22
N THR A 81 -7.08 16.51 3.00
CA THR A 81 -7.01 16.48 4.47
C THR A 81 -7.95 15.42 5.05
N GLY A 82 -7.66 14.95 6.26
CA GLY A 82 -8.55 14.09 7.03
C GLY A 82 -8.47 12.58 6.73
N ARG A 83 -7.64 12.14 5.76
CA ARG A 83 -7.40 10.71 5.49
C ARG A 83 -5.98 10.28 5.80
N LEU A 84 -5.00 11.02 5.30
CA LEU A 84 -3.58 10.78 5.55
C LEU A 84 -3.05 11.76 6.59
N LYS A 85 -2.05 11.32 7.36
CA LYS A 85 -1.25 12.21 8.18
C LYS A 85 -0.56 13.26 7.29
N THR A 86 -0.37 14.45 7.82
CA THR A 86 0.18 15.59 7.06
C THR A 86 1.54 15.26 6.47
N GLU A 87 2.43 14.66 7.26
CA GLU A 87 3.79 14.32 6.85
C GLU A 87 3.81 13.30 5.71
N ILE A 88 2.95 12.29 5.78
CA ILE A 88 2.82 11.28 4.70
C ILE A 88 2.29 11.95 3.43
N ARG A 89 1.27 12.78 3.56
CA ARG A 89 0.70 13.51 2.42
C ARG A 89 1.72 14.42 1.76
N ASP A 90 2.50 15.17 2.56
CA ASP A 90 3.48 16.12 2.06
C ASP A 90 4.65 15.39 1.37
N LEU A 91 5.10 14.26 1.91
CA LEU A 91 6.11 13.42 1.27
C LEU A 91 5.61 12.81 -0.05
N LEU A 92 4.35 12.37 -0.11
CA LEU A 92 3.73 11.91 -1.36
C LEU A 92 3.58 13.04 -2.38
N GLN A 93 3.26 14.26 -1.92
CA GLN A 93 3.21 15.44 -2.79
C GLN A 93 4.58 15.72 -3.39
N GLU A 94 5.64 15.63 -2.62
CA GLU A 94 7.00 15.86 -3.10
C GLU A 94 7.49 14.77 -4.06
N THR A 95 7.19 13.51 -3.76
CA THR A 95 7.84 12.37 -4.44
C THR A 95 7.04 11.79 -5.60
N VAL A 96 5.72 11.82 -5.55
CA VAL A 96 4.83 11.22 -6.57
C VAL A 96 4.09 12.28 -7.39
N PHE A 97 3.67 13.36 -6.75
CA PHE A 97 2.84 14.40 -7.38
C PHE A 97 3.48 15.79 -7.35
N PRO A 98 4.75 15.96 -7.73
CA PRO A 98 5.37 17.28 -7.66
C PRO A 98 4.59 18.29 -8.54
N SER A 99 4.06 19.34 -7.91
CA SER A 99 3.24 20.37 -8.55
C SER A 99 1.90 19.89 -9.13
N PHE A 100 1.47 18.66 -8.85
CA PHE A 100 0.20 18.11 -9.33
C PHE A 100 -0.78 17.85 -8.20
N GLY A 101 -2.07 18.02 -8.48
CA GLY A 101 -3.19 17.49 -7.70
C GLY A 101 -3.89 16.36 -8.46
N LEU A 102 -4.39 15.35 -7.76
CA LEU A 102 -5.26 14.32 -8.34
C LEU A 102 -6.72 14.76 -8.19
N GLU A 103 -7.44 14.84 -9.29
CA GLU A 103 -8.83 15.30 -9.32
C GLU A 103 -9.72 14.39 -10.20
N ILE A 104 -11.03 14.53 -9.99
CA ILE A 104 -12.05 13.95 -10.87
C ILE A 104 -12.48 15.02 -11.89
N ASP A 105 -12.27 14.75 -13.15
CA ASP A 105 -12.82 15.59 -14.24
C ASP A 105 -14.28 15.18 -14.51
N LYS A 106 -15.19 16.14 -14.33
CA LYS A 106 -16.61 16.03 -14.64
C LYS A 106 -17.05 16.91 -15.83
N GLN A 107 -16.13 17.73 -16.35
CA GLN A 107 -16.47 18.80 -17.30
C GLN A 107 -16.18 18.43 -18.76
N HIS A 108 -15.21 17.56 -19.01
CA HIS A 108 -14.77 17.27 -20.37
C HIS A 108 -15.34 15.96 -20.91
N GLY A 109 -16.65 15.78 -20.84
CA GLY A 109 -17.36 14.65 -21.42
C GLY A 109 -18.36 13.96 -20.47
N PRO A 110 -19.15 13.01 -20.99
CA PRO A 110 -20.21 12.36 -20.20
C PRO A 110 -19.67 11.37 -19.16
N GLN A 111 -18.38 10.99 -19.25
CA GLN A 111 -17.76 10.03 -18.35
C GLN A 111 -16.78 10.73 -17.40
N LYS A 112 -16.95 10.48 -16.11
CA LYS A 112 -15.97 10.88 -15.09
C LYS A 112 -14.62 10.20 -15.35
N ARG A 113 -13.52 10.93 -15.11
CA ARG A 113 -12.16 10.40 -15.22
C ARG A 113 -11.22 11.07 -14.25
N LEU A 114 -10.19 10.36 -13.85
CA LEU A 114 -9.09 10.91 -13.06
C LEU A 114 -8.17 11.73 -13.95
N ILE A 115 -7.77 12.89 -13.45
CA ILE A 115 -6.79 13.78 -14.08
C ILE A 115 -5.76 14.22 -13.04
N LEU A 116 -4.55 14.49 -13.51
CA LEU A 116 -3.59 15.28 -12.75
C LEU A 116 -3.72 16.74 -13.18
N ARG A 117 -3.93 17.60 -12.19
CA ARG A 117 -4.08 19.04 -12.40
C ARG A 117 -2.88 19.80 -11.87
N THR A 118 -2.36 20.72 -12.65
CA THR A 118 -1.40 21.75 -12.29
C THR A 118 -1.96 23.13 -12.66
N GLU A 119 -1.23 24.20 -12.37
CA GLU A 119 -1.63 25.55 -12.77
C GLU A 119 -1.80 25.65 -14.30
N GLY A 120 -3.05 25.79 -14.73
CA GLY A 120 -3.42 25.96 -16.14
C GLY A 120 -3.49 24.69 -17.00
N GLN A 121 -3.15 23.51 -16.49
CA GLN A 121 -3.16 22.28 -17.30
C GLN A 121 -3.84 21.10 -16.59
N SER A 122 -4.48 20.24 -17.39
CA SER A 122 -5.07 18.97 -16.97
C SER A 122 -4.44 17.84 -17.76
N LEU A 123 -3.81 16.89 -17.08
CA LEU A 123 -3.16 15.74 -17.70
C LEU A 123 -4.07 14.51 -17.59
N PRO A 124 -4.55 13.96 -18.73
CA PRO A 124 -5.32 12.72 -18.72
C PRO A 124 -4.45 11.53 -18.37
N PHE A 125 -5.06 10.45 -17.85
CA PHE A 125 -4.39 9.25 -17.33
C PHE A 125 -3.31 8.67 -18.26
N MET A 126 -3.55 8.69 -19.58
CA MET A 126 -2.63 8.08 -20.54
C MET A 126 -1.26 8.77 -20.65
N VAL A 127 -1.14 10.03 -20.23
CA VAL A 127 0.14 10.76 -20.26
C VAL A 127 0.85 10.82 -18.91
N TRP A 128 0.30 10.16 -17.88
CA TRP A 128 0.95 10.08 -16.58
C TRP A 128 2.23 9.24 -16.64
N SER A 129 3.17 9.53 -15.76
CA SER A 129 4.35 8.68 -15.59
C SER A 129 3.95 7.26 -15.13
N ALA A 130 4.84 6.29 -15.34
CA ALA A 130 4.62 4.92 -14.86
C ALA A 130 4.35 4.90 -13.35
N GLY A 131 5.18 5.60 -12.56
CA GLY A 131 5.02 5.68 -11.11
C GLY A 131 3.67 6.27 -10.68
N GLN A 132 3.19 7.31 -11.35
CA GLN A 132 1.88 7.90 -11.05
C GLN A 132 0.74 6.93 -11.36
N ARG A 133 0.82 6.20 -12.49
CA ARG A 133 -0.19 5.21 -12.87
C ARG A 133 -0.25 4.03 -11.91
N GLU A 134 0.90 3.57 -11.42
CA GLU A 134 0.99 2.50 -10.43
C GLU A 134 0.57 2.96 -9.03
N PHE A 135 0.96 4.17 -8.65
CA PHE A 135 0.70 4.67 -7.30
C PHE A 135 -0.75 5.10 -7.07
N VAL A 136 -1.43 5.66 -8.06
CA VAL A 136 -2.81 6.16 -7.88
C VAL A 136 -3.77 5.07 -7.44
N PRO A 137 -3.82 3.86 -8.03
CA PRO A 137 -4.64 2.77 -7.49
C PRO A 137 -4.27 2.38 -6.06
N LEU A 138 -2.97 2.35 -5.72
CA LEU A 138 -2.49 2.10 -4.37
C LEU A 138 -3.01 3.16 -3.38
N LEU A 139 -2.91 4.44 -3.73
CA LEU A 139 -3.43 5.56 -2.94
C LEU A 139 -4.94 5.45 -2.72
N LEU A 140 -5.69 5.12 -3.77
CA LEU A 140 -7.13 4.93 -3.67
C LEU A 140 -7.49 3.71 -2.80
N GLY A 141 -6.72 2.62 -2.91
CA GLY A 141 -6.83 1.47 -2.01
C GLY A 141 -6.56 1.86 -0.56
N ALA A 142 -5.51 2.64 -0.30
CA ALA A 142 -5.26 3.20 1.02
C ALA A 142 -6.42 4.08 1.49
N TYR A 143 -7.00 4.92 0.64
CA TYR A 143 -8.19 5.71 1.00
C TYR A 143 -9.42 4.87 1.29
N TRP A 144 -9.57 3.71 0.66
CA TRP A 144 -10.62 2.75 1.03
C TRP A 144 -10.43 2.23 2.44
N LEU A 145 -9.20 1.89 2.81
CA LEU A 145 -8.83 1.36 4.13
C LEU A 145 -8.84 2.43 5.23
N LEU A 146 -8.60 3.69 4.86
CA LEU A 146 -8.49 4.84 5.76
C LEU A 146 -9.78 5.67 5.69
N PRO A 147 -10.89 5.25 6.35
CA PRO A 147 -12.11 6.00 6.33
C PRO A 147 -11.90 7.38 6.98
N GLY A 148 -12.63 8.37 6.45
CA GLY A 148 -12.67 9.70 7.09
C GLY A 148 -13.51 9.71 8.36
N ALA A 149 -13.69 10.90 8.96
CA ALA A 149 -14.65 11.15 10.04
C ALA A 149 -14.42 10.33 11.34
N GLY A 150 -13.16 10.20 11.77
CA GLY A 150 -12.82 9.68 13.11
C GLY A 150 -12.79 8.15 13.24
N ALA A 151 -13.18 7.40 12.22
CA ALA A 151 -13.01 5.97 12.24
C ALA A 151 -11.52 5.59 12.09
N THR A 152 -11.04 4.69 12.95
CA THR A 152 -9.64 4.26 12.93
C THR A 152 -9.33 3.36 11.74
N ARG A 153 -10.24 2.44 11.40
CA ARG A 153 -10.12 1.48 10.28
C ARG A 153 -11.48 1.20 9.65
N ARG A 154 -11.47 0.54 8.51
CA ARG A 154 -12.69 0.07 7.84
C ARG A 154 -13.03 -1.34 8.32
N GLU A 155 -14.09 -1.46 9.07
CA GLU A 155 -14.64 -2.77 9.44
C GLU A 155 -15.39 -3.42 8.25
N PRO A 156 -15.41 -4.74 8.13
CA PRO A 156 -14.78 -5.73 9.02
C PRO A 156 -13.35 -6.16 8.59
N ILE A 157 -12.65 -5.37 7.76
CA ILE A 157 -11.33 -5.73 7.22
C ILE A 157 -10.31 -5.85 8.35
N GLU A 158 -9.64 -6.99 8.40
CA GLU A 158 -8.57 -7.29 9.37
C GLU A 158 -7.20 -7.39 8.67
N TRP A 159 -7.18 -7.95 7.46
CA TRP A 159 -5.97 -8.21 6.70
C TRP A 159 -5.90 -7.35 5.44
N VAL A 160 -4.71 -6.86 5.16
CA VAL A 160 -4.39 -6.13 3.94
C VAL A 160 -3.22 -6.82 3.26
N VAL A 161 -3.42 -7.31 2.04
CA VAL A 161 -2.36 -7.85 1.20
C VAL A 161 -2.00 -6.81 0.16
N ILE A 162 -0.72 -6.50 0.03
CA ILE A 162 -0.21 -5.56 -0.97
C ILE A 162 0.90 -6.27 -1.76
N GLU A 163 0.67 -6.49 -3.04
CA GLU A 163 1.68 -7.03 -3.92
C GLU A 163 2.52 -5.91 -4.53
N GLU A 164 3.83 -6.13 -4.53
CA GLU A 164 4.83 -5.29 -5.18
C GLU A 164 4.59 -3.79 -4.94
N LEU A 165 4.64 -3.41 -3.65
CA LEU A 165 4.40 -2.03 -3.21
C LEU A 165 5.22 -1.00 -4.00
N GLU A 166 6.45 -1.36 -4.31
CA GLU A 166 7.47 -0.53 -4.97
C GLU A 166 7.30 -0.41 -6.49
N MET A 167 6.42 -1.19 -7.12
CA MET A 167 6.31 -1.25 -8.57
C MET A 167 6.18 0.13 -9.22
N GLY A 168 7.11 0.43 -10.12
CA GLY A 168 7.17 1.69 -10.86
C GLY A 168 7.55 2.93 -10.05
N LEU A 169 7.85 2.79 -8.75
CA LEU A 169 8.15 3.90 -7.87
C LEU A 169 9.65 4.20 -7.78
N HIS A 170 9.97 5.50 -7.70
CA HIS A 170 11.30 5.93 -7.31
C HIS A 170 11.56 5.61 -5.82
N PRO A 171 12.80 5.31 -5.37
CA PRO A 171 13.10 4.94 -3.98
C PRO A 171 12.48 5.85 -2.90
N LYS A 172 12.53 7.18 -3.09
CA LYS A 172 11.86 8.12 -2.17
C LYS A 172 10.34 7.93 -2.11
N ALA A 173 9.71 7.56 -3.23
CA ALA A 173 8.27 7.29 -3.26
C ALA A 173 7.93 5.94 -2.61
N VAL A 174 8.85 4.96 -2.66
CA VAL A 174 8.74 3.70 -1.90
C VAL A 174 8.73 3.99 -0.41
N SER A 175 9.62 4.88 0.08
CA SER A 175 9.63 5.32 1.48
C SER A 175 8.28 5.93 1.89
N ALA A 176 7.69 6.80 1.05
CA ALA A 176 6.37 7.37 1.31
C ALA A 176 5.26 6.31 1.34
N ALA A 177 5.32 5.30 0.44
CA ALA A 177 4.39 4.18 0.43
C ALA A 177 4.54 3.27 1.66
N LEU A 178 5.77 3.05 2.15
CA LEU A 178 6.02 2.31 3.39
C LEU A 178 5.46 3.04 4.62
N LEU A 179 5.50 4.37 4.65
CA LEU A 179 4.82 5.13 5.72
C LEU A 179 3.30 4.92 5.71
N LEU A 180 2.67 4.71 4.54
CA LEU A 180 1.25 4.29 4.48
C LEU A 180 1.06 2.91 5.10
N VAL A 181 1.98 1.98 4.87
CA VAL A 181 1.93 0.65 5.50
C VAL A 181 2.05 0.75 7.01
N LEU A 182 2.96 1.58 7.53
CA LEU A 182 3.10 1.81 8.97
C LEU A 182 1.84 2.47 9.56
N ASP A 183 1.15 3.35 8.81
CA ASP A 183 -0.14 3.89 9.23
C ASP A 183 -1.24 2.82 9.29
N LEU A 184 -1.25 1.84 8.36
CA LEU A 184 -2.15 0.70 8.41
C LEU A 184 -1.87 -0.18 9.65
N LEU A 185 -0.61 -0.48 9.95
CA LEU A 185 -0.21 -1.23 11.14
C LEU A 185 -0.61 -0.51 12.43
N TRP A 186 -0.41 0.80 12.49
CA TRP A 186 -0.85 1.63 13.62
C TRP A 186 -2.36 1.57 13.85
N ARG A 187 -3.15 1.52 12.77
CA ARG A 187 -4.61 1.40 12.84
C ARG A 187 -5.11 0.00 13.19
N GLY A 188 -4.21 -0.95 13.34
CA GLY A 188 -4.53 -2.31 13.77
C GLY A 188 -4.84 -3.29 12.64
N TYR A 189 -4.54 -2.92 11.38
CA TYR A 189 -4.52 -3.92 10.31
C TYR A 189 -3.33 -4.84 10.44
N ARG A 190 -3.48 -6.08 10.01
CA ARG A 190 -2.40 -7.01 9.72
C ARG A 190 -2.05 -6.84 8.24
N VAL A 191 -0.76 -6.67 7.94
CA VAL A 191 -0.31 -6.40 6.56
C VAL A 191 0.59 -7.51 6.09
N CYS A 192 0.31 -8.03 4.89
CA CYS A 192 1.16 -8.94 4.15
C CYS A 192 1.68 -8.21 2.91
N LEU A 193 3.01 -8.16 2.75
CA LEU A 193 3.64 -7.54 1.59
C LEU A 193 4.36 -8.61 0.77
N SER A 194 4.19 -8.60 -0.56
CA SER A 194 5.17 -9.20 -1.45
C SER A 194 6.04 -8.10 -2.05
N THR A 195 7.34 -8.33 -2.13
CA THR A 195 8.29 -7.32 -2.61
C THR A 195 9.53 -7.96 -3.24
N HIS A 196 10.16 -7.24 -4.17
CA HIS A 196 11.49 -7.50 -4.69
C HIS A 196 12.49 -6.41 -4.23
N SER A 197 12.06 -5.48 -3.38
CA SER A 197 12.88 -4.35 -2.93
C SER A 197 13.59 -4.65 -1.61
N THR A 198 14.90 -4.59 -1.62
CA THR A 198 15.73 -4.65 -0.41
C THR A 198 15.37 -3.51 0.57
N HIS A 199 14.96 -2.35 0.07
CA HIS A 199 14.57 -1.21 0.91
C HIS A 199 13.38 -1.53 1.83
N VAL A 200 12.45 -2.38 1.40
CA VAL A 200 11.36 -2.85 2.27
C VAL A 200 11.92 -3.70 3.42
N LEU A 201 12.90 -4.56 3.12
CA LEU A 201 13.57 -5.40 4.11
C LEU A 201 14.40 -4.58 5.09
N ASP A 202 15.09 -3.54 4.62
CA ASP A 202 15.84 -2.61 5.48
C ASP A 202 14.93 -1.99 6.55
N VAL A 203 13.70 -1.64 6.20
CA VAL A 203 12.72 -1.10 7.15
C VAL A 203 12.31 -2.17 8.18
N VAL A 204 12.03 -3.40 7.75
CA VAL A 204 11.68 -4.51 8.66
C VAL A 204 12.87 -4.83 9.58
N TRP A 205 14.07 -4.87 9.03
CA TRP A 205 15.30 -5.06 9.81
C TRP A 205 15.49 -3.95 10.85
N ALA A 206 15.30 -2.70 10.46
CA ALA A 206 15.40 -1.57 11.37
C ALA A 206 14.36 -1.63 12.50
N MET A 207 13.12 -2.03 12.19
CA MET A 207 12.09 -2.26 13.21
C MET A 207 12.54 -3.34 14.21
N LYS A 208 13.08 -4.46 13.72
CA LYS A 208 13.62 -5.52 14.56
C LYS A 208 14.80 -5.04 15.41
N ALA A 209 15.77 -4.37 14.81
CA ALA A 209 16.92 -3.82 15.53
C ALA A 209 16.52 -2.84 16.65
N ILE A 210 15.50 -2.02 16.41
CA ILE A 210 14.92 -1.13 17.43
C ILE A 210 14.33 -1.95 18.59
N GLN A 211 13.60 -3.02 18.31
CA GLN A 211 13.02 -3.90 19.34
C GLN A 211 14.11 -4.61 20.15
N ASP A 212 15.07 -5.25 19.47
CA ASP A 212 16.13 -6.05 20.08
C ASP A 212 17.06 -5.19 20.96
N GLN A 213 17.34 -3.96 20.54
CA GLN A 213 18.20 -3.01 21.28
C GLN A 213 17.45 -2.10 22.25
N ASN A 214 16.12 -2.23 22.34
CA ASN A 214 15.25 -1.33 23.10
C ASN A 214 15.55 0.16 22.77
N ALA A 215 15.78 0.43 21.48
CA ALA A 215 16.09 1.77 21.00
C ALA A 215 14.82 2.59 20.79
N PRO A 216 14.90 3.95 20.81
CA PRO A 216 13.74 4.78 20.55
C PRO A 216 13.17 4.54 19.14
N ALA A 217 11.88 4.19 19.03
CA ALA A 217 11.22 3.92 17.76
C ALA A 217 11.27 5.12 16.79
N THR A 218 11.44 6.34 17.31
CA THR A 218 11.58 7.56 16.50
C THR A 218 12.77 7.55 15.55
N LYS A 219 13.81 6.70 15.79
CA LYS A 219 14.90 6.49 14.83
C LYS A 219 14.41 5.96 13.47
N LEU A 220 13.27 5.29 13.45
CA LEU A 220 12.68 4.84 12.19
C LEU A 220 12.27 6.02 11.30
N LEU A 221 11.93 7.17 11.88
CA LEU A 221 11.58 8.36 11.10
C LEU A 221 12.77 8.94 10.32
N ASP A 222 13.99 8.73 10.82
CA ASP A 222 15.22 9.20 10.15
C ASP A 222 15.43 8.45 8.82
N ILE A 223 15.02 7.16 8.75
CA ILE A 223 15.08 6.35 7.51
C ILE A 223 14.17 6.92 6.43
N PHE A 224 13.05 7.52 6.83
CA PHE A 224 12.07 8.09 5.92
C PHE A 224 12.27 9.59 5.65
N ASP A 225 13.27 10.22 6.25
CA ASP A 225 13.43 11.68 6.25
C ASP A 225 12.11 12.40 6.64
N ALA A 226 11.39 11.83 7.61
CA ALA A 226 10.07 12.27 8.01
C ALA A 226 10.13 13.09 9.31
N LYS A 227 9.38 14.21 9.33
CA LYS A 227 9.31 15.06 10.53
C LYS A 227 8.71 14.31 11.72
N ALA A 228 9.39 14.37 12.86
CA ALA A 228 8.99 13.71 14.09
C ALA A 228 7.90 14.49 14.85
N THR A 229 6.75 14.74 14.21
CA THR A 229 5.57 15.33 14.88
C THR A 229 4.98 14.38 15.91
N GLN A 230 4.10 14.88 16.78
CA GLN A 230 3.45 14.04 17.79
C GLN A 230 2.66 12.89 17.16
N GLN A 231 1.98 13.14 16.01
CA GLN A 231 1.22 12.11 15.31
C GLN A 231 2.13 11.04 14.71
N MET A 232 3.25 11.44 14.10
CA MET A 232 4.22 10.51 13.54
C MET A 232 4.90 9.69 14.63
N ARG A 233 5.31 10.31 15.75
CA ARG A 233 5.86 9.59 16.91
C ARG A 233 4.91 8.54 17.44
N SER A 234 3.63 8.89 17.66
CA SER A 234 2.61 7.94 18.12
C SER A 234 2.38 6.80 17.14
N MET A 235 2.42 7.06 15.84
CA MET A 235 2.27 6.04 14.81
C MET A 235 3.45 5.06 14.83
N ILE A 236 4.66 5.59 14.80
CA ILE A 236 5.89 4.79 14.73
C ILE A 236 6.08 3.97 16.01
N GLU A 237 5.77 4.53 17.18
CA GLU A 237 5.89 3.83 18.46
C GLU A 237 5.06 2.53 18.47
N ILE A 238 3.85 2.57 17.91
CA ILE A 238 3.00 1.38 17.83
C ILE A 238 3.42 0.47 16.68
N ALA A 239 3.72 1.03 15.51
CA ALA A 239 4.04 0.24 14.32
C ALA A 239 5.38 -0.50 14.46
N ALA A 240 6.42 0.16 15.00
CA ALA A 240 7.75 -0.42 15.18
C ALA A 240 7.78 -1.62 16.15
N HIS A 241 6.78 -1.73 17.05
CA HIS A 241 6.68 -2.85 17.99
C HIS A 241 5.79 -4.00 17.49
N LYS A 242 5.31 -3.95 16.24
CA LYS A 242 4.61 -5.09 15.64
C LYS A 242 5.60 -6.19 15.29
N SER A 243 5.21 -7.43 15.57
CA SER A 243 5.98 -8.59 15.11
C SER A 243 5.96 -8.67 13.59
N ALA A 244 7.09 -9.00 12.99
CA ALA A 244 7.23 -9.24 11.56
C ALA A 244 7.86 -10.60 11.32
N LYS A 245 7.41 -11.26 10.25
CA LYS A 245 7.98 -12.49 9.71
C LYS A 245 8.36 -12.24 8.26
N VAL A 246 9.49 -12.79 7.83
CA VAL A 246 10.02 -12.60 6.47
C VAL A 246 10.35 -13.96 5.88
N TYR A 247 9.84 -14.23 4.68
CA TYR A 247 10.06 -15.48 3.96
C TYR A 247 10.60 -15.22 2.57
N TYR A 248 11.63 -15.96 2.21
CA TYR A 248 12.23 -15.95 0.89
C TYR A 248 11.75 -17.16 0.10
N PHE A 249 11.29 -16.92 -1.12
CA PHE A 249 10.92 -17.95 -2.08
C PHE A 249 12.09 -18.14 -3.05
N ASP A 250 12.76 -19.26 -2.95
CA ASP A 250 13.87 -19.59 -3.86
C ASP A 250 13.33 -19.98 -5.25
N PRO A 251 13.58 -19.18 -6.29
CA PRO A 251 13.06 -19.48 -7.62
C PRO A 251 13.70 -20.71 -8.27
N LYS A 252 14.86 -21.16 -7.77
CA LYS A 252 15.58 -22.32 -8.32
C LYS A 252 15.08 -23.63 -7.73
N THR A 253 14.83 -23.66 -6.43
CA THR A 253 14.38 -24.88 -5.72
C THR A 253 12.87 -24.93 -5.52
N GLY A 254 12.18 -23.79 -5.58
CA GLY A 254 10.77 -23.65 -5.21
C GLY A 254 10.52 -23.75 -3.70
N GLU A 255 11.59 -23.76 -2.89
CA GLU A 255 11.49 -23.84 -1.44
C GLU A 255 11.22 -22.47 -0.81
N THR A 256 10.54 -22.47 0.30
CA THR A 256 10.32 -21.29 1.14
C THR A 256 11.24 -21.34 2.33
N LYS A 257 12.01 -20.27 2.59
CA LYS A 257 12.92 -20.15 3.72
C LYS A 257 12.47 -19.04 4.65
N ASP A 258 12.39 -19.32 5.96
CA ASP A 258 12.23 -18.27 6.97
C ASP A 258 13.56 -17.51 7.12
N ILE A 259 13.55 -16.24 6.74
CA ILE A 259 14.69 -15.33 6.87
C ILE A 259 14.37 -14.19 7.86
N SER A 260 13.46 -14.44 8.80
CA SER A 260 13.02 -13.41 9.76
C SER A 260 14.15 -12.92 10.69
N SER A 261 15.26 -13.63 10.77
CA SER A 261 16.49 -13.14 11.42
C SER A 261 17.00 -11.87 10.75
N LEU A 262 16.91 -11.78 9.42
CA LEU A 262 17.45 -10.70 8.60
C LEU A 262 18.90 -10.37 8.97
N ASP A 263 19.72 -11.42 9.23
CA ASP A 263 21.09 -11.27 9.66
C ASP A 263 22.00 -11.04 8.44
N PRO A 264 22.55 -9.80 8.26
CA PRO A 264 23.46 -9.53 7.15
C PRO A 264 24.78 -10.31 7.24
N GLY A 265 25.11 -10.87 8.42
CA GLY A 265 26.29 -11.68 8.67
C GLY A 265 26.07 -13.19 8.53
N ALA A 266 24.89 -13.64 8.13
CA ALA A 266 24.58 -15.05 7.97
C ALA A 266 25.41 -15.69 6.84
N ASP A 267 25.82 -16.96 7.03
CA ASP A 267 26.62 -17.70 6.05
C ASP A 267 25.82 -18.05 4.77
N SER A 268 24.48 -18.04 4.83
CA SER A 268 23.64 -18.33 3.67
C SER A 268 23.32 -17.06 2.87
N GLU A 269 23.55 -17.12 1.54
CA GLU A 269 23.17 -16.02 0.65
C GLU A 269 21.70 -15.61 0.77
N GLY A 270 20.80 -16.56 1.08
CA GLY A 270 19.37 -16.29 1.25
C GLY A 270 19.05 -15.46 2.50
N GLU A 271 19.91 -15.54 3.54
CA GLU A 271 19.75 -14.78 4.79
C GLU A 271 20.53 -13.47 4.76
N SER A 272 21.75 -13.46 4.23
CA SER A 272 22.61 -12.28 4.20
C SER A 272 22.40 -11.40 2.97
N GLY A 273 22.10 -11.99 1.82
CA GLY A 273 21.92 -11.28 0.54
C GLY A 273 20.52 -10.73 0.31
N TRP A 274 19.54 -11.11 1.14
CA TRP A 274 18.12 -10.73 1.03
C TRP A 274 17.57 -10.79 -0.40
N GLY A 275 18.03 -11.79 -1.16
CA GLY A 275 17.55 -12.05 -2.52
C GLY A 275 18.14 -11.12 -3.58
N GLY A 276 19.31 -10.55 -3.35
CA GLY A 276 20.12 -9.85 -4.37
C GLY A 276 20.64 -10.76 -5.46
#